data_345f0ed357ac6a894081aea4fb803f0c
#
_entry.id   345f0ed357ac6a894081aea4fb803f0c
#
_cell.length_a   1.000
_cell.length_b   1.000
_cell.length_c   1.000
_cell.angle_alpha   90.00
_cell.angle_beta   90.00
_cell.angle_gamma   90.00
#
_symmetry.space_group_name_H-M   'P 1'
#
loop_
_entity.id
_entity.type
_entity.pdbx_description
1 polymer ?
#
loop_
_entity_poly.entity_id
_entity_poly.type
_entity_poly.pdbx_seq_one_letter_code
_entity_poly.pdbx_strand_id
1 'polypeptide(L)'
;MFEDKEYPMCFACGKKNPIGLKMTFKMDEKECVSYFTPKEEHQSYNGMMHGGLISVLLDEIMGHYLFCMEGKPAYTAKMELRYRQPLKIGEEVKCVGTRVKQKVLWRQKLLPR
;
A
#
# COMPACT_ATOMS: atom_id res chain seq x y z
N MET A 1 -12.32 -9.35 4.09
CA MET A 1 -12.29 -8.37 5.12
C MET A 1 -13.21 -7.22 4.77
N PHE A 2 -13.28 -6.22 5.55
CA PHE A 2 -14.36 -5.25 5.42
C PHE A 2 -14.14 -4.19 4.36
N GLU A 3 -12.95 -3.98 3.88
CA GLU A 3 -12.72 -3.00 2.84
C GLU A 3 -13.47 -3.32 1.56
N ASP A 4 -13.68 -4.60 1.27
CA ASP A 4 -14.44 -4.97 0.08
C ASP A 4 -15.91 -4.58 0.19
N LYS A 5 -16.43 -4.53 1.40
CA LYS A 5 -17.82 -4.21 1.61
C LYS A 5 -18.05 -2.72 1.77
N GLU A 6 -17.09 -2.02 2.37
CA GLU A 6 -17.27 -0.62 2.71
C GLU A 6 -16.70 0.32 1.67
N TYR A 7 -15.64 -0.09 1.00
CA TYR A 7 -14.98 0.79 0.04
C TYR A 7 -14.64 0.03 -1.23
N PRO A 8 -15.67 -0.46 -1.94
CA PRO A 8 -15.41 -1.30 -3.13
C PRO A 8 -14.73 -0.57 -4.27
N MET A 9 -14.78 0.76 -4.28
CA MET A 9 -14.17 1.55 -5.34
C MET A 9 -12.87 2.20 -4.92
N CYS A 10 -12.32 1.85 -3.75
CA CYS A 10 -11.03 2.37 -3.34
C CYS A 10 -9.99 2.03 -4.40
N PHE A 11 -9.22 3.02 -4.84
CA PHE A 11 -8.25 2.79 -5.90
C PHE A 11 -7.21 1.75 -5.50
N ALA A 12 -6.80 1.76 -4.25
CA ALA A 12 -5.75 0.85 -3.80
C ALA A 12 -6.26 -0.56 -3.49
N CYS A 13 -7.39 -0.67 -2.80
CA CYS A 13 -7.82 -1.98 -2.28
C CYS A 13 -9.22 -2.39 -2.71
N GLY A 14 -9.99 -1.54 -3.37
CA GLY A 14 -11.36 -1.88 -3.76
C GLY A 14 -11.40 -2.91 -4.86
N LYS A 15 -12.14 -3.98 -4.64
CA LYS A 15 -12.18 -5.07 -5.60
C LYS A 15 -12.99 -4.75 -6.83
N LYS A 16 -13.90 -3.77 -6.74
CA LYS A 16 -14.77 -3.43 -7.85
C LYS A 16 -14.26 -2.29 -8.71
N ASN A 17 -13.15 -1.67 -8.34
CA ASN A 17 -12.56 -0.61 -9.14
C ASN A 17 -11.81 -1.24 -10.31
N PRO A 18 -12.27 -1.03 -11.57
CA PRO A 18 -11.65 -1.71 -12.70
C PRO A 18 -10.20 -1.30 -12.97
N ILE A 19 -9.78 -0.12 -12.50
CA ILE A 19 -8.41 0.31 -12.68
C ILE A 19 -7.63 0.30 -11.37
N GLY A 20 -8.20 -0.29 -10.31
CA GLY A 20 -7.58 -0.30 -9.00
C GLY A 20 -6.47 -1.32 -8.89
N LEU A 21 -5.68 -1.17 -7.84
CA LEU A 21 -4.54 -2.05 -7.60
C LEU A 21 -4.96 -3.35 -6.92
N LYS A 22 -6.13 -3.37 -6.30
CA LYS A 22 -6.73 -4.55 -5.69
C LYS A 22 -5.81 -5.21 -4.68
N MET A 23 -5.22 -4.38 -3.83
CA MET A 23 -4.33 -4.87 -2.78
C MET A 23 -5.08 -5.75 -1.79
N THR A 24 -4.40 -6.77 -1.30
CA THR A 24 -4.88 -7.60 -0.20
C THR A 24 -3.88 -7.53 0.93
N PHE A 25 -4.33 -7.80 2.15
CA PHE A 25 -3.52 -7.55 3.33
C PHE A 25 -3.55 -8.73 4.28
N LYS A 26 -2.41 -8.95 4.92
CA LYS A 26 -2.33 -9.83 6.09
C LYS A 26 -1.74 -9.02 7.22
N MET A 27 -2.35 -9.09 8.39
CA MET A 27 -1.88 -8.26 9.48
C MET A 27 -2.01 -8.97 10.82
N ASP A 28 -1.18 -8.54 11.75
CA ASP A 28 -1.28 -8.92 13.13
C ASP A 28 -1.01 -7.68 13.97
N GLU A 29 -0.68 -7.88 15.26
CA GLU A 29 -0.44 -6.75 16.13
C GLU A 29 0.83 -5.98 15.81
N LYS A 30 1.73 -6.59 15.04
CA LYS A 30 3.04 -6.00 14.80
C LYS A 30 3.19 -5.41 13.43
N GLU A 31 2.51 -5.96 12.44
CA GLU A 31 2.73 -5.50 11.07
C GLU A 31 1.55 -5.80 10.17
N CYS A 32 1.51 -5.08 9.08
CA CYS A 32 0.56 -5.29 8.00
C CYS A 32 1.37 -5.51 6.73
N VAL A 33 1.04 -6.55 5.97
CA VAL A 33 1.82 -6.95 4.81
C VAL A 33 0.92 -7.08 3.60
N SER A 34 1.41 -6.62 2.46
CA SER A 34 0.74 -6.78 1.18
C SER A 34 1.78 -7.09 0.13
N TYR A 35 1.46 -7.99 -0.79
CA TYR A 35 2.31 -8.30 -1.93
C TYR A 35 1.69 -7.73 -3.18
N PHE A 36 2.51 -7.14 -4.03
CA PHE A 36 2.02 -6.53 -5.24
C PHE A 36 3.00 -6.74 -6.39
N THR A 37 2.47 -7.05 -7.56
CA THR A 37 3.29 -7.19 -8.76
C THR A 37 2.87 -6.13 -9.75
N PRO A 38 3.73 -5.14 -10.03
CA PRO A 38 3.39 -4.08 -10.99
C PRO A 38 3.19 -4.65 -12.39
N LYS A 39 2.19 -4.13 -13.08
CA LYS A 39 1.87 -4.53 -14.43
C LYS A 39 2.22 -3.42 -15.41
N GLU A 40 2.11 -3.74 -16.69
CA GLU A 40 2.47 -2.81 -17.75
C GLU A 40 1.78 -1.45 -17.61
N GLU A 41 0.53 -1.45 -17.19
CA GLU A 41 -0.21 -0.20 -17.06
C GLU A 41 0.19 0.62 -15.84
N HIS A 42 1.11 0.13 -15.05
CA HIS A 42 1.61 0.85 -13.86
C HIS A 42 2.94 1.53 -14.11
N GLN A 43 3.34 1.66 -15.38
CA GLN A 43 4.64 2.21 -15.71
C GLN A 43 4.71 3.72 -15.69
N SER A 44 5.93 4.22 -15.42
CA SER A 44 6.33 5.55 -15.82
C SER A 44 7.31 5.41 -16.99
N TYR A 45 8.60 5.28 -16.69
CA TYR A 45 9.55 4.90 -17.74
C TYR A 45 9.36 3.43 -18.09
N ASN A 46 9.73 3.06 -19.30
CA ASN A 46 9.53 1.69 -19.75
C ASN A 46 10.16 0.70 -18.78
N GLY A 47 9.36 -0.25 -18.34
CA GLY A 47 9.81 -1.30 -17.45
C GLY A 47 9.84 -0.94 -15.98
N MET A 48 9.54 0.32 -15.63
CA MET A 48 9.62 0.77 -14.25
C MET A 48 8.27 1.24 -13.74
N MET A 49 7.93 0.88 -12.51
CA MET A 49 6.68 1.31 -11.90
C MET A 49 6.70 2.80 -11.61
N HIS A 50 5.57 3.45 -11.85
CA HIS A 50 5.41 4.88 -11.58
C HIS A 50 5.56 5.16 -10.09
N GLY A 51 6.39 6.17 -9.75
CA GLY A 51 6.64 6.52 -8.36
C GLY A 51 5.40 6.93 -7.60
N GLY A 52 4.47 7.59 -8.27
CA GLY A 52 3.21 7.95 -7.64
C GLY A 52 2.41 6.74 -7.22
N LEU A 53 2.47 5.65 -7.99
CA LEU A 53 1.77 4.43 -7.64
C LEU A 53 2.48 3.71 -6.49
N ILE A 54 3.80 3.82 -6.42
CA ILE A 54 4.53 3.30 -5.25
C ILE A 54 4.04 4.00 -3.99
N SER A 55 3.82 5.32 -4.08
CA SER A 55 3.31 6.03 -2.92
C SER A 55 1.90 5.59 -2.55
N VAL A 56 1.09 5.20 -3.52
CA VAL A 56 -0.24 4.65 -3.23
C VAL A 56 -0.11 3.37 -2.43
N LEU A 57 0.80 2.47 -2.81
CA LEU A 57 1.00 1.24 -2.08
C LEU A 57 1.37 1.51 -0.62
N LEU A 58 2.31 2.43 -0.41
CA LEU A 58 2.80 2.71 0.94
C LEU A 58 1.78 3.46 1.77
N ASP A 59 1.05 4.38 1.16
CA ASP A 59 -0.02 5.09 1.84
C ASP A 59 -1.11 4.13 2.29
N GLU A 60 -1.47 3.22 1.41
CA GLU A 60 -2.56 2.31 1.69
C GLU A 60 -2.19 1.31 2.78
N ILE A 61 -0.96 0.81 2.78
CA ILE A 61 -0.57 -0.17 3.80
C ILE A 61 -0.71 0.42 5.20
N MET A 62 -0.37 1.70 5.35
CA MET A 62 -0.50 2.38 6.63
C MET A 62 -1.95 2.72 6.94
N GLY A 63 -2.68 3.25 5.97
CA GLY A 63 -4.07 3.62 6.18
C GLY A 63 -4.94 2.43 6.52
N HIS A 64 -4.71 1.32 5.83
CA HIS A 64 -5.47 0.11 6.09
C HIS A 64 -5.17 -0.45 7.49
N TYR A 65 -3.91 -0.45 7.87
CA TYR A 65 -3.51 -0.92 9.17
C TYR A 65 -4.14 -0.08 10.28
N LEU A 66 -4.10 1.25 10.12
CA LEU A 66 -4.73 2.15 11.07
C LEU A 66 -6.23 1.91 11.17
N PHE A 67 -6.88 1.74 10.03
CA PHE A 67 -8.32 1.51 10.01
C PHE A 67 -8.67 0.24 10.79
N CYS A 68 -7.91 -0.82 10.57
CA CYS A 68 -8.16 -2.07 11.26
C CYS A 68 -7.87 -2.00 12.75
N MET A 69 -6.83 -1.26 13.14
CA MET A 69 -6.45 -1.16 14.54
C MET A 69 -7.36 -0.22 15.31
N GLU A 70 -7.85 0.84 14.68
CA GLU A 70 -8.58 1.89 15.38
C GLU A 70 -10.06 1.93 15.03
N GLY A 71 -10.47 1.22 14.01
CA GLY A 71 -11.89 1.12 13.68
C GLY A 71 -12.48 2.31 12.95
N LYS A 72 -11.66 3.24 12.50
CA LYS A 72 -12.17 4.41 11.78
C LYS A 72 -11.18 4.84 10.71
N PRO A 73 -11.68 5.50 9.66
CA PRO A 73 -10.79 5.93 8.58
C PRO A 73 -9.76 6.93 9.04
N ALA A 74 -8.58 6.88 8.44
CA ALA A 74 -7.52 7.84 8.64
C ALA A 74 -7.28 8.57 7.33
N TYR A 75 -7.02 9.87 7.42
CA TYR A 75 -6.75 10.68 6.24
C TYR A 75 -5.32 11.14 6.26
N THR A 76 -4.64 10.95 5.14
CA THR A 76 -3.23 11.31 5.04
C THR A 76 -3.08 12.81 4.95
N ALA A 77 -2.45 13.40 5.97
CA ALA A 77 -2.20 14.84 5.99
C ALA A 77 -0.82 15.16 5.43
N LYS A 78 0.13 14.26 5.62
CA LYS A 78 1.48 14.48 5.16
C LYS A 78 2.15 13.14 4.92
N MET A 79 2.95 13.07 3.87
CA MET A 79 3.66 11.85 3.52
C MET A 79 5.01 12.23 2.94
N GLU A 80 6.06 11.62 3.48
CA GLU A 80 7.41 11.83 2.97
C GLU A 80 7.93 10.50 2.46
N LEU A 81 8.41 10.49 1.24
CA LEU A 81 8.87 9.27 0.59
C LEU A 81 10.28 9.45 0.08
N ARG A 82 11.02 8.37 0.13
CA ARG A 82 12.36 8.35 -0.40
C ARG A 82 12.52 7.10 -1.26
N TYR A 83 12.78 7.31 -2.53
CA TYR A 83 12.88 6.21 -3.49
C TYR A 83 14.35 5.87 -3.67
N ARG A 84 14.73 4.68 -3.23
CA ARG A 84 16.14 4.27 -3.30
C ARG A 84 16.44 3.45 -4.53
N GLN A 85 15.44 2.70 -5.01
CA GLN A 85 15.59 1.87 -6.19
C GLN A 85 14.29 1.88 -6.96
N PRO A 86 14.35 1.82 -8.28
CA PRO A 86 13.13 1.67 -9.07
C PRO A 86 12.57 0.27 -8.90
N LEU A 87 11.25 0.16 -9.01
CA LEU A 87 10.57 -1.13 -9.01
C LEU A 87 10.30 -1.53 -10.43
N LYS A 88 10.67 -2.75 -10.78
CA LYS A 88 10.52 -3.23 -12.14
C LYS A 88 9.16 -3.87 -12.36
N ILE A 89 8.61 -3.64 -13.55
CA ILE A 89 7.36 -4.26 -13.92
C ILE A 89 7.55 -5.77 -13.92
N GLY A 90 6.59 -6.48 -13.34
CA GLY A 90 6.61 -7.93 -13.31
C GLY A 90 7.31 -8.54 -12.10
N GLU A 91 7.99 -7.74 -11.30
CA GLU A 91 8.65 -8.24 -10.11
C GLU A 91 7.79 -7.97 -8.88
N GLU A 92 7.48 -9.04 -8.16
CA GLU A 92 6.66 -8.90 -6.96
C GLU A 92 7.40 -8.17 -5.86
N VAL A 93 6.72 -7.25 -5.19
CA VAL A 93 7.28 -6.53 -4.05
C VAL A 93 6.44 -6.81 -2.81
N LYS A 94 7.09 -6.68 -1.67
CA LYS A 94 6.44 -6.86 -0.38
C LYS A 94 6.34 -5.50 0.30
N CYS A 95 5.12 -5.09 0.61
CA CYS A 95 4.86 -3.84 1.32
C CYS A 95 4.62 -4.17 2.78
N VAL A 96 5.34 -3.50 3.67
CA VAL A 96 5.24 -3.78 5.10
C VAL A 96 5.02 -2.47 5.83
N GLY A 97 3.98 -2.44 6.66
CA GLY A 97 3.72 -1.33 7.56
C GLY A 97 3.87 -1.80 9.00
N THR A 98 4.59 -1.06 9.81
CA THR A 98 4.79 -1.39 11.21
C THR A 98 4.50 -0.18 12.07
N ARG A 99 4.03 -0.43 13.28
CA ARG A 99 3.82 0.61 14.25
C ARG A 99 5.11 0.89 15.00
N VAL A 100 5.47 2.15 15.12
CA VAL A 100 6.69 2.54 15.80
C VAL A 100 6.32 3.04 17.18
N LYS A 101 6.44 2.19 18.16
CA LYS A 101 6.14 2.49 19.55
C LYS A 101 4.70 2.92 19.72
N GLN A 102 4.45 3.86 20.60
CA GLN A 102 3.12 4.32 20.92
C GLN A 102 2.83 5.68 20.33
N LYS A 103 3.75 6.17 19.54
CA LYS A 103 3.55 7.45 18.87
C LYS A 103 2.67 7.26 17.67
N VAL A 104 2.23 8.38 17.14
CA VAL A 104 1.45 8.38 15.91
C VAL A 104 2.39 8.30 14.71
N LEU A 105 3.46 7.55 14.85
CA LEU A 105 4.42 7.35 13.78
C LEU A 105 4.32 5.94 13.29
N TRP A 106 4.29 5.80 11.98
CA TRP A 106 4.21 4.51 11.32
C TRP A 106 5.36 4.38 10.35
N ARG A 107 5.83 3.19 10.16
CA ARG A 107 6.93 2.92 9.24
C ARG A 107 6.47 1.96 8.16
N GLN A 108 6.72 2.31 6.92
CA GLN A 108 6.43 1.47 5.79
C GLN A 108 7.73 1.05 5.13
N LYS A 109 7.73 -0.12 4.55
CA LYS A 109 8.84 -0.62 3.76
C LYS A 109 8.34 -1.27 2.49
N LEU A 110 9.10 -1.11 1.45
CA LEU A 110 8.85 -1.76 0.18
C LEU A 110 10.06 -2.62 -0.10
N LEU A 111 9.88 -3.91 -0.12
CA LEU A 111 10.98 -4.86 -0.23
C LEU A 111 10.84 -5.69 -1.49
N PRO A 112 11.93 -5.91 -2.23
CA PRO A 112 11.90 -6.86 -3.33
C PRO A 112 11.56 -8.24 -2.80
N ARG A 113 10.81 -8.98 -3.57
CA ARG A 113 10.41 -10.31 -3.19
C ARG A 113 11.52 -11.36 -3.48
#